data_6c1b93092d15054a830602915f2fa16a
#
_entry.id   6c1b93092d15054a830602915f2fa16a
#
_cell.length_a   1.000
_cell.length_b   1.000
_cell.length_c   1.000
_cell.angle_alpha   90.00
_cell.angle_beta   90.00
_cell.angle_gamma   90.00
#
_symmetry.space_group_name_H-M   'P 1'
#
loop_
_entity.id
_entity.type
_entity.pdbx_description
1 polymer ?
#
loop_
_entity_poly.entity_id
_entity_poly.type
_entity_poly.pdbx_seq_one_letter_code
_entity_poly.pdbx_strand_id
1 'polypeptide(L)'
;YAQNKFVRLDTTMGDVKLAVAGFFTTVNTKKIGAFGTNTEGAGVSQGGFIAPDGRKMNLTPNVITTIAYKKALFIGNRFNQFVPVNRKNIFSIYPEKENQLKQYLDGNKVNFFSRTDVVNLIAHMNKL
;
A
#
# COMPACT_ATOMS: atom_id res chain seq x y z
N TYR A 1 -15.53 -0.97 3.48
CA TYR A 1 -14.58 -1.88 4.12
C TYR A 1 -13.97 -2.77 3.06
N ALA A 2 -12.66 -2.84 2.97
CA ALA A 2 -11.96 -3.72 2.04
C ALA A 2 -10.79 -4.38 2.76
N GLN A 3 -10.71 -5.71 2.76
CA GLN A 3 -9.62 -6.47 3.38
C GLN A 3 -9.28 -6.00 4.82
N ASN A 4 -10.30 -5.79 5.66
CA ASN A 4 -10.18 -5.26 7.03
C ASN A 4 -9.56 -3.85 7.13
N LYS A 5 -9.59 -3.07 6.05
CA LYS A 5 -9.13 -1.68 6.02
C LYS A 5 -10.28 -0.73 5.75
N PHE A 6 -10.22 0.44 6.35
CA PHE A 6 -11.11 1.54 5.99
C PHE A 6 -10.70 2.09 4.64
N VAL A 7 -11.66 2.22 3.74
CA VAL A 7 -11.49 2.87 2.44
C VAL A 7 -12.38 4.10 2.36
N ARG A 8 -11.85 5.18 1.81
CA ARG A 8 -12.62 6.37 1.49
C ARG A 8 -13.14 6.26 0.07
N LEU A 9 -14.45 6.38 -0.10
CA LEU A 9 -15.04 6.49 -1.44
C LEU A 9 -14.49 7.74 -2.13
N ASP A 10 -13.95 7.57 -3.33
CA ASP A 10 -13.39 8.64 -4.14
C ASP A 10 -14.39 9.09 -5.21
N THR A 11 -14.92 8.15 -5.98
CA THR A 11 -15.93 8.44 -7.00
C THR A 11 -16.80 7.22 -7.28
N THR A 12 -17.99 7.50 -7.80
CA THR A 12 -18.94 6.47 -8.27
C THR A 12 -19.24 6.72 -9.73
N MET A 13 -19.13 5.69 -10.56
CA MET A 13 -19.40 5.74 -11.99
C MET A 13 -20.28 4.55 -12.38
N GLY A 14 -21.58 4.79 -12.51
CA GLY A 14 -22.56 3.72 -12.67
C GLY A 14 -22.55 2.77 -11.47
N ASP A 15 -22.45 1.48 -11.72
CA ASP A 15 -22.39 0.43 -10.70
C ASP A 15 -21.00 0.22 -10.10
N VAL A 16 -20.01 0.91 -10.61
CA VAL A 16 -18.61 0.78 -10.20
C VAL A 16 -18.19 1.94 -9.32
N LYS A 17 -17.53 1.63 -8.24
CA LYS A 17 -17.05 2.59 -7.24
C LYS A 17 -15.53 2.53 -7.15
N LEU A 18 -14.88 3.69 -7.13
CA LEU A 18 -13.47 3.83 -6.84
C LEU A 18 -13.28 4.32 -5.42
N ALA A 19 -12.41 3.68 -4.67
CA ALA A 19 -12.08 4.06 -3.30
C ALA A 19 -10.57 4.09 -3.07
N VAL A 20 -10.13 4.84 -2.08
CA VAL A 20 -8.73 5.00 -1.70
C VAL A 20 -8.53 4.61 -0.25
N ALA A 21 -7.55 3.78 0.02
CA ALA A 21 -7.04 3.55 1.37
C ALA A 21 -5.66 4.19 1.53
N GLY A 22 -5.46 4.92 2.62
CA GLY A 22 -4.15 5.41 3.04
C GLY A 22 -3.61 4.57 4.18
N PHE A 23 -2.33 4.24 4.15
CA PHE A 23 -1.69 3.49 5.21
C PHE A 23 -0.21 3.86 5.34
N PHE A 24 0.31 3.69 6.55
CA PHE A 24 1.72 3.84 6.83
C PHE A 24 2.43 2.50 6.69
N THR A 25 3.62 2.53 6.12
CA THR A 25 4.49 1.37 6.03
C THR A 25 5.89 1.74 6.50
N THR A 26 6.55 0.83 7.20
CA THR A 26 7.95 0.99 7.55
C THR A 26 8.81 0.84 6.30
N VAL A 27 9.61 1.85 6.01
CA VAL A 27 10.54 1.84 4.86
C VAL A 27 11.89 1.35 5.30
N ASN A 28 12.36 1.83 6.47
CA ASN A 28 13.65 1.50 7.00
C ASN A 28 13.64 1.60 8.53
N THR A 29 14.45 0.76 9.17
CA THR A 29 14.69 0.80 10.61
C THR A 29 16.20 0.82 10.82
N LYS A 30 16.73 1.94 11.32
CA LYS A 30 18.14 2.08 11.66
C LYS A 30 18.31 1.99 13.17
N LYS A 31 19.27 1.19 13.62
CA LYS A 31 19.70 1.17 15.02
C LYS A 31 20.89 2.10 15.15
N ILE A 32 20.79 3.06 16.07
CA ILE A 32 21.92 3.93 16.41
C ILE A 32 22.61 3.29 17.59
N GLY A 33 23.85 2.86 17.40
CA GLY A 33 24.71 2.38 18.48
C GLY A 33 25.14 3.50 19.44
N ALA A 34 25.74 3.10 20.57
CA ALA A 34 26.43 4.05 21.44
C ALA A 34 27.44 4.86 20.62
N PHE A 35 27.49 6.16 20.84
CA PHE A 35 28.33 7.11 20.09
C PHE A 35 27.81 7.54 18.69
N GLY A 36 26.55 7.33 18.36
CA GLY A 36 25.95 7.86 17.12
C GLY A 36 26.41 7.15 15.84
N THR A 37 27.09 6.02 15.92
CA THR A 37 27.49 5.25 14.75
C THR A 37 26.30 4.52 14.14
N ASN A 38 26.03 4.75 12.85
CA ASN A 38 25.05 3.99 12.09
C ASN A 38 25.57 2.56 11.86
N THR A 39 24.96 1.58 12.49
CA THR A 39 25.20 0.16 12.17
C THR A 39 24.11 -0.33 11.23
N GLU A 40 24.40 -0.30 9.92
CA GLU A 40 23.68 -1.10 8.93
C GLU A 40 24.32 -2.50 8.97
N GLY A 41 23.63 -3.44 9.59
CA GLY A 41 24.14 -4.81 9.56
C GLY A 41 23.61 -5.66 10.72
N ALA A 42 23.36 -6.89 10.41
CA ALA A 42 22.95 -7.93 11.33
C ALA A 42 23.90 -8.01 12.55
N GLY A 43 23.31 -8.04 13.73
CA GLY A 43 24.02 -8.47 14.92
C GLY A 43 24.57 -7.35 15.80
N VAL A 44 23.77 -6.37 16.16
CA VAL A 44 24.02 -5.66 17.41
C VAL A 44 23.51 -6.55 18.53
N SER A 45 24.40 -7.39 19.06
CA SER A 45 24.21 -8.02 20.35
C SER A 45 23.89 -6.93 21.36
N GLN A 46 22.90 -7.17 22.21
CA GLN A 46 22.63 -6.32 23.35
C GLN A 46 23.93 -6.20 24.18
N GLY A 47 24.65 -5.11 23.94
CA GLY A 47 25.83 -4.78 24.70
C GLY A 47 25.40 -4.37 26.12
N GLY A 48 25.49 -5.27 27.04
CA GLY A 48 25.36 -4.92 28.44
C GLY A 48 26.63 -4.21 28.91
N PHE A 49 26.50 -3.02 29.42
CA PHE A 49 27.57 -2.31 30.11
C PHE A 49 27.45 -2.61 31.62
N ILE A 50 28.55 -2.95 32.25
CA ILE A 50 28.63 -3.09 33.72
C ILE A 50 29.14 -1.75 34.26
N ALA A 51 28.27 -1.02 34.96
CA ALA A 51 28.67 0.21 35.62
C ALA A 51 29.72 -0.08 36.73
N PRO A 52 30.54 0.91 37.12
CA PRO A 52 31.56 0.75 38.14
C PRO A 52 31.01 0.25 39.51
N ASP A 53 29.72 0.41 39.76
CA ASP A 53 28.99 -0.09 40.92
C ASP A 53 28.49 -1.55 40.79
N GLY A 54 28.87 -2.25 39.72
CA GLY A 54 28.50 -3.64 39.43
C GLY A 54 27.09 -3.85 38.85
N ARG A 55 26.34 -2.79 38.56
CA ARG A 55 25.00 -2.92 37.96
C ARG A 55 25.11 -3.18 36.48
N LYS A 56 24.38 -4.16 35.96
CA LYS A 56 24.17 -4.36 34.53
C LYS A 56 23.21 -3.29 34.01
N MET A 57 23.70 -2.41 33.15
CA MET A 57 22.87 -1.48 32.39
C MET A 57 22.66 -2.03 30.97
N ASN A 58 21.44 -2.34 30.62
CA ASN A 58 21.09 -2.68 29.26
C ASN A 58 20.98 -1.38 28.45
N LEU A 59 21.93 -1.16 27.56
CA LEU A 59 21.83 -0.07 26.59
C LEU A 59 20.80 -0.49 25.55
N THR A 60 19.60 0.07 25.64
CA THR A 60 18.60 -0.08 24.58
C THR A 60 19.06 0.78 23.40
N PRO A 61 19.40 0.20 22.24
CA PRO A 61 19.82 1.01 21.11
C PRO A 61 18.66 1.92 20.69
N ASN A 62 18.96 3.19 20.44
CA ASN A 62 18.00 4.09 19.84
C ASN A 62 17.64 3.58 18.44
N VAL A 63 16.36 3.37 18.21
CA VAL A 63 15.85 2.88 16.94
C VAL A 63 15.17 4.04 16.21
N ILE A 64 15.68 4.39 15.02
CA ILE A 64 15.01 5.32 14.13
C ILE A 64 14.23 4.49 13.10
N THR A 65 12.92 4.61 13.14
CA THR A 65 12.03 3.98 12.16
C THR A 65 11.54 5.04 11.18
N THR A 66 11.91 4.88 9.92
CA THR A 66 11.38 5.70 8.83
C THR A 66 10.09 5.08 8.34
N ILE A 67 9.00 5.82 8.41
CA ILE A 67 7.68 5.42 7.90
C ILE A 67 7.33 6.26 6.68
N ALA A 68 6.72 5.62 5.68
CA ALA A 68 6.17 6.29 4.52
C ALA A 68 4.66 6.10 4.46
N TYR A 69 3.95 7.16 4.07
CA TYR A 69 2.53 7.10 3.76
C TYR A 69 2.33 6.61 2.34
N LYS A 70 1.56 5.55 2.17
CA LYS A 70 1.19 4.99 0.87
C LYS A 70 -0.31 5.04 0.67
N LYS A 71 -0.71 5.18 -0.59
CA LYS A 71 -2.11 5.10 -1.01
C LYS A 71 -2.29 3.86 -1.87
N ALA A 72 -3.41 3.16 -1.68
CA ALA A 72 -3.84 2.06 -2.54
C ALA A 72 -5.23 2.37 -3.08
N LEU A 73 -5.45 2.05 -4.36
CA LEU A 73 -6.73 2.17 -5.02
C LEU A 73 -7.50 0.86 -4.89
N PHE A 74 -8.79 0.99 -4.65
CA PHE A 74 -9.75 -0.11 -4.59
C PHE A 74 -10.89 0.14 -5.57
N ILE A 75 -11.31 -0.90 -6.24
CA ILE A 75 -12.49 -0.88 -7.11
C ILE A 75 -13.58 -1.71 -6.44
N GLY A 76 -14.80 -1.22 -6.46
CA GLY A 76 -15.94 -1.86 -5.84
C GLY A 76 -17.11 -1.97 -6.81
N ASN A 77 -17.97 -2.97 -6.57
CA ASN A 77 -19.23 -3.15 -7.27
C ASN A 77 -20.38 -2.40 -6.56
N ARG A 78 -21.59 -2.51 -7.13
CA ARG A 78 -22.83 -1.93 -6.57
C ARG A 78 -23.12 -2.40 -5.14
N PHE A 79 -22.63 -3.56 -4.72
CA PHE A 79 -22.82 -4.12 -3.37
C PHE A 79 -21.77 -3.65 -2.35
N ASN A 80 -20.95 -2.67 -2.69
CA ASN A 80 -19.85 -2.16 -1.84
C ASN A 80 -18.78 -3.21 -1.50
N GLN A 81 -18.60 -4.20 -2.37
CA GLN A 81 -17.52 -5.16 -2.25
C GLN A 81 -16.29 -4.56 -2.94
N PHE A 82 -15.30 -4.15 -2.16
CA PHE A 82 -14.09 -3.50 -2.64
C PHE A 82 -12.92 -4.48 -2.72
N VAL A 83 -12.24 -4.47 -3.85
CA VAL A 83 -11.00 -5.24 -4.09
C VAL A 83 -9.88 -4.30 -4.57
N PRO A 84 -8.61 -4.62 -4.33
CA PRO A 84 -7.51 -3.81 -4.84
C PRO A 84 -7.57 -3.68 -6.36
N VAL A 85 -7.23 -2.48 -6.87
CA VAL A 85 -7.17 -2.26 -8.31
C VAL A 85 -5.98 -3.02 -8.88
N ASN A 86 -6.26 -4.01 -9.71
CA ASN A 86 -5.29 -4.74 -10.52
C ASN A 86 -6.01 -5.36 -11.73
N ARG A 87 -5.24 -5.83 -12.71
CA ARG A 87 -5.78 -6.40 -13.95
C ARG A 87 -6.82 -7.49 -13.66
N LYS A 88 -6.51 -8.47 -12.80
CA LYS A 88 -7.40 -9.58 -12.48
C LYS A 88 -8.74 -9.12 -11.88
N ASN A 89 -8.69 -8.23 -10.92
CA ASN A 89 -9.88 -7.76 -10.20
C ASN A 89 -10.77 -6.88 -11.09
N ILE A 90 -10.19 -6.12 -12.04
CA ILE A 90 -10.96 -5.35 -13.00
C ILE A 90 -11.75 -6.27 -13.94
N PHE A 91 -11.16 -7.37 -14.41
CA PHE A 91 -11.88 -8.37 -15.20
C PHE A 91 -13.06 -8.97 -14.43
N SER A 92 -12.92 -9.21 -13.12
CA SER A 92 -14.02 -9.73 -12.31
C SER A 92 -15.16 -8.73 -12.08
N ILE A 93 -14.91 -7.42 -12.22
CA ILE A 93 -15.93 -6.38 -12.14
C ILE A 93 -16.74 -6.28 -13.45
N TYR A 94 -16.10 -6.58 -14.59
CA TYR A 94 -16.69 -6.48 -15.93
C TYR A 94 -16.69 -7.83 -16.68
N PRO A 95 -17.34 -8.88 -16.14
CA PRO A 95 -17.28 -10.21 -16.75
C PRO A 95 -17.91 -10.26 -18.16
N GLU A 96 -18.95 -9.45 -18.41
CA GLU A 96 -19.65 -9.41 -19.69
C GLU A 96 -18.90 -8.60 -20.76
N LYS A 97 -17.90 -7.80 -20.37
CA LYS A 97 -17.13 -6.90 -21.25
C LYS A 97 -15.64 -7.29 -21.32
N GLU A 98 -15.34 -8.57 -21.10
CA GLU A 98 -13.96 -9.04 -21.01
C GLU A 98 -13.14 -8.73 -22.27
N ASN A 99 -13.73 -8.95 -23.45
CA ASN A 99 -13.04 -8.72 -24.72
C ASN A 99 -12.73 -7.23 -24.96
N GLN A 100 -13.70 -6.34 -24.69
CA GLN A 100 -13.50 -4.91 -24.82
C GLN A 100 -12.45 -4.39 -23.82
N LEU A 101 -12.50 -4.90 -22.59
CA LEU A 101 -11.53 -4.57 -21.57
C LEU A 101 -10.12 -5.01 -21.98
N LYS A 102 -9.99 -6.20 -22.54
CA LYS A 102 -8.72 -6.72 -23.05
C LYS A 102 -8.16 -5.84 -24.18
N GLN A 103 -8.99 -5.50 -25.16
CA GLN A 103 -8.61 -4.59 -26.26
C GLN A 103 -8.16 -3.23 -25.74
N TYR A 104 -8.88 -2.67 -24.78
CA TYR A 104 -8.50 -1.39 -24.17
C TYR A 104 -7.15 -1.47 -23.46
N LEU A 105 -6.92 -2.51 -22.68
CA LEU A 105 -5.67 -2.69 -21.93
C LEU A 105 -4.47 -3.01 -22.82
N ASP A 106 -4.68 -3.69 -23.95
CA ASP A 106 -3.63 -4.00 -24.91
C ASP A 106 -3.26 -2.77 -25.77
N GLY A 107 -4.22 -1.87 -26.02
CA GLY A 107 -3.98 -0.61 -26.75
C GLY A 107 -3.51 0.56 -25.87
N ASN A 108 -3.67 0.48 -24.56
CA ASN A 108 -3.35 1.55 -23.62
C ASN A 108 -2.49 1.05 -22.46
N LYS A 109 -1.41 1.75 -22.19
CA LYS A 109 -0.58 1.48 -21.00
C LYS A 109 -1.27 2.02 -19.75
N VAL A 110 -2.16 1.25 -19.14
CA VAL A 110 -2.88 1.64 -17.93
C VAL A 110 -2.04 1.40 -16.70
N ASN A 111 -1.77 2.45 -15.95
CA ASN A 111 -1.13 2.35 -14.64
C ASN A 111 -2.20 2.19 -13.53
N PHE A 112 -2.33 1.00 -12.99
CA PHE A 112 -3.32 0.69 -11.94
C PHE A 112 -3.05 1.38 -10.59
N PHE A 113 -1.91 2.05 -10.42
CA PHE A 113 -1.60 2.90 -9.28
C PHE A 113 -1.97 4.37 -9.52
N SER A 114 -2.26 4.74 -10.78
CA SER A 114 -2.70 6.06 -11.17
C SER A 114 -4.22 6.17 -11.09
N ARG A 115 -4.70 7.09 -10.24
CA ARG A 115 -6.13 7.38 -10.14
C ARG A 115 -6.73 7.78 -11.49
N THR A 116 -6.04 8.64 -12.22
CA THR A 116 -6.51 9.16 -13.52
C THR A 116 -6.69 8.03 -14.53
N ASP A 117 -5.73 7.13 -14.64
CA ASP A 117 -5.80 6.01 -15.59
C ASP A 117 -6.94 5.05 -15.26
N VAL A 118 -7.13 4.76 -13.96
CA VAL A 118 -8.22 3.90 -13.49
C VAL A 118 -9.59 4.56 -13.75
N VAL A 119 -9.73 5.86 -13.49
CA VAL A 119 -10.96 6.61 -13.79
C VAL A 119 -11.26 6.59 -15.29
N ASN A 120 -10.27 6.83 -16.15
CA ASN A 120 -10.43 6.79 -17.61
C ASN A 120 -10.85 5.40 -18.09
N LEU A 121 -10.24 4.34 -17.53
CA LEU A 121 -10.62 2.97 -17.83
C LEU A 121 -12.09 2.70 -17.48
N ILE A 122 -12.51 3.04 -16.25
CA ILE A 122 -13.90 2.83 -15.79
C ILE A 122 -14.87 3.65 -16.66
N ALA A 123 -14.53 4.91 -16.96
CA ALA A 123 -15.36 5.77 -17.81
C ALA A 123 -15.51 5.22 -19.23
N HIS A 124 -14.44 4.64 -19.79
CA HIS A 124 -14.50 3.96 -21.09
C HIS A 124 -15.41 2.74 -21.04
N MET A 125 -15.25 1.88 -20.04
CA MET A 125 -16.04 0.66 -19.88
C MET A 125 -17.53 0.92 -19.65
N ASN A 126 -17.88 2.05 -19.03
CA ASN A 126 -19.28 2.42 -18.80
C ASN A 126 -19.96 3.08 -20.01
N LYS A 127 -19.20 3.48 -21.02
CA LYS A 127 -19.75 4.01 -22.29
C LYS A 127 -20.08 2.92 -23.30
N LEU A 128 -19.57 1.72 -23.12
CA LEU A 128 -19.81 0.54 -23.93
C LEU A 128 -21.10 -0.18 -23.50
#